data_faf33626eea04460ed39a4dbcc85b481
#
_entry.id   faf33626eea04460ed39a4dbcc85b481
#
_cell.length_a   1.000
_cell.length_b   1.000
_cell.length_c   1.000
_cell.angle_alpha   90.00
_cell.angle_beta   90.00
_cell.angle_gamma   90.00
#
_symmetry.space_group_name_H-M   'P 1'
#
loop_
_entity.id
_entity.type
_entity.pdbx_description
1 polymer ?
#
loop_
_entity_poly.entity_id
_entity_poly.type
_entity_poly.pdbx_seq_one_letter_code
_entity_poly.pdbx_strand_id
1 'polypeptide(L)'
;MPADSSTSTPPFFPPGYRVAVLLPLPLAGAYDYLAGDLTLAPGDFVAVPLGHREVIGVVWGAGAGAVPEARLRRVDRRLAARPLPEVTRAFIDWVAAYTLAPAGAVLKMAMSVPAALEPAHGLTAVRRAPAPPTVKDTPARRKVLDAVGRLPPLGVADLAREAGVGATVVRGLIAAGALETLELPRPPPFQMPDIGMAAAVLSPDQRAAADALLAAVDNGFSVLLIDGVTGSGKTEVYFEAVAAALAAGRQVLVLLPEIALSTQWLERFKRRFGVRPAEWHSDLGDARRRETWRAVADGGARVIVGARSALFLPYPDLGLIVVDEEHDGAFKQEDGVSYHARDMAVVRARLGGFPVVLASATPSLETMANVQGGRYRLLHLPDRHAGAVMPEMNAVDLRRHPPPRGRWLSPVLVRALEETFAAGEQAMLYLNRRGYAPLTLCRTCGHRLQCPHCTAWLVEHRHGRQGLPNGNGSAGSPEQARETGAGRLICHHCGYHIRLPKKCPHCEAEDSFTACGPGVERVAEEALALFPHIRMAVMTSDTCAGPHAAAEFVRQVAAHEIDLLVGTQIVAKGYHFPMLTVVGVVDADLGLEGGDLRAG
;
A
#
# COMPACT_ATOMS: atom_id res chain seq x y z
N MET A 1 -13.57 3.08 -36.50
CA MET A 1 -12.24 3.29 -37.09
C MET A 1 -12.19 4.73 -37.61
N PRO A 2 -11.39 5.62 -37.05
CA PRO A 2 -10.93 6.80 -37.76
C PRO A 2 -9.52 6.54 -38.25
N ALA A 3 -9.25 7.09 -39.43
CA ALA A 3 -8.14 6.86 -40.29
C ALA A 3 -6.76 7.17 -39.68
N ASP A 4 -5.79 6.31 -40.00
CA ASP A 4 -4.36 6.52 -39.88
C ASP A 4 -3.92 7.85 -40.46
N SER A 5 -3.50 8.76 -39.59
CA SER A 5 -2.53 9.80 -39.95
C SER A 5 -1.34 9.64 -39.00
N SER A 6 -0.50 8.64 -39.31
CA SER A 6 0.81 8.47 -38.66
C SER A 6 1.77 9.58 -39.10
N THR A 7 1.59 10.80 -38.62
CA THR A 7 2.70 11.73 -38.50
C THR A 7 3.53 11.28 -37.29
N SER A 8 4.59 10.52 -37.56
CA SER A 8 5.57 10.14 -36.54
C SER A 8 6.07 11.40 -35.84
N THR A 9 5.74 11.54 -34.56
CA THR A 9 6.27 12.61 -33.72
C THR A 9 7.80 12.57 -33.78
N PRO A 10 8.47 13.67 -34.10
CA PRO A 10 9.92 13.67 -34.21
C PRO A 10 10.54 13.24 -32.87
N PRO A 11 11.63 12.48 -32.86
CA PRO A 11 12.28 12.01 -31.65
C PRO A 11 12.77 13.16 -30.76
N PHE A 12 13.02 14.33 -31.35
CA PHE A 12 13.48 15.54 -30.66
C PHE A 12 12.84 16.80 -31.27
N PHE A 13 12.57 17.76 -30.39
CA PHE A 13 12.12 19.10 -30.77
C PHE A 13 13.30 20.06 -30.66
N PRO A 14 13.73 20.69 -31.75
CA PRO A 14 14.87 21.61 -31.75
C PRO A 14 14.55 22.92 -31.00
N PRO A 15 15.57 23.76 -30.70
CA PRO A 15 15.35 25.09 -30.17
C PRO A 15 14.35 25.90 -30.99
N GLY A 16 13.51 26.67 -30.30
CA GLY A 16 12.44 27.47 -30.91
C GLY A 16 11.20 26.67 -31.33
N TYR A 17 11.22 25.36 -31.26
CA TYR A 17 10.06 24.54 -31.64
C TYR A 17 8.89 24.71 -30.69
N ARG A 18 7.68 24.62 -31.21
CA ARG A 18 6.45 24.62 -30.39
C ARG A 18 6.19 23.22 -29.86
N VAL A 19 6.13 23.09 -28.55
CA VAL A 19 5.88 21.84 -27.83
C VAL A 19 4.60 21.91 -27.03
N ALA A 20 3.88 20.80 -26.95
CA ALA A 20 2.76 20.62 -26.03
C ALA A 20 3.28 20.10 -24.69
N VAL A 21 2.98 20.78 -23.59
CA VAL A 21 3.35 20.37 -22.22
C VAL A 21 2.10 20.03 -21.44
N LEU A 22 2.00 18.79 -20.96
CA LEU A 22 0.94 18.36 -20.06
C LEU A 22 1.34 18.71 -18.62
N LEU A 23 0.47 19.45 -17.94
CA LEU A 23 0.67 19.86 -16.56
C LEU A 23 -0.09 18.94 -15.59
N PRO A 24 0.44 18.64 -14.39
CA PRO A 24 -0.23 17.79 -13.39
C PRO A 24 -1.37 18.52 -12.68
N LEU A 25 -2.25 19.13 -13.44
CA LEU A 25 -3.41 19.93 -13.01
C LEU A 25 -4.66 19.44 -13.75
N PRO A 26 -5.86 19.59 -13.18
CA PRO A 26 -7.11 19.19 -13.81
C PRO A 26 -7.54 20.13 -14.94
N LEU A 27 -6.70 20.30 -15.93
CA LEU A 27 -6.90 21.17 -17.10
C LEU A 27 -7.35 20.34 -18.31
N ALA A 28 -7.95 21.01 -19.29
CA ALA A 28 -8.57 20.36 -20.45
C ALA A 28 -7.59 19.59 -21.36
N GLY A 29 -6.28 19.88 -21.29
CA GLY A 29 -5.26 19.21 -22.10
C GLY A 29 -3.88 19.80 -21.89
N ALA A 30 -2.96 19.46 -22.79
CA ALA A 30 -1.61 20.02 -22.82
C ALA A 30 -1.64 21.48 -23.35
N TYR A 31 -0.68 22.27 -22.86
CA TYR A 31 -0.53 23.68 -23.22
C TYR A 31 0.67 23.86 -24.13
N ASP A 32 0.54 24.74 -25.13
CA ASP A 32 1.61 25.09 -26.06
C ASP A 32 2.63 26.03 -25.42
N TYR A 33 3.93 25.66 -25.55
CA TYR A 33 5.08 26.48 -25.16
C TYR A 33 6.12 26.49 -26.29
N LEU A 34 7.05 27.44 -26.26
CA LEU A 34 8.25 27.42 -27.11
C LEU A 34 9.39 26.71 -26.35
N ALA A 35 10.10 25.83 -27.01
CA ALA A 35 11.26 25.14 -26.42
C ALA A 35 12.39 26.11 -25.99
N GLY A 36 12.37 27.36 -26.46
CA GLY A 36 13.44 28.33 -26.20
C GLY A 36 14.73 27.84 -26.83
N ASP A 37 15.81 27.86 -26.08
CA ASP A 37 17.13 27.39 -26.53
C ASP A 37 17.37 25.90 -26.25
N LEU A 38 16.32 25.18 -25.76
CA LEU A 38 16.39 23.79 -25.35
C LEU A 38 16.08 22.84 -26.52
N THR A 39 16.78 21.70 -26.53
CA THR A 39 16.39 20.53 -27.32
C THR A 39 15.59 19.62 -26.38
N LEU A 40 14.33 19.35 -26.72
CA LEU A 40 13.38 18.60 -25.91
C LEU A 40 12.93 17.32 -26.60
N ALA A 41 12.53 16.33 -25.82
CA ALA A 41 11.95 15.10 -26.33
C ALA A 41 10.60 14.82 -25.63
N PRO A 42 9.70 14.05 -26.26
CA PRO A 42 8.50 13.57 -25.61
C PRO A 42 8.84 12.78 -24.33
N GLY A 43 8.21 13.16 -23.21
CA GLY A 43 8.50 12.59 -21.89
C GLY A 43 9.44 13.43 -21.02
N ASP A 44 10.18 14.41 -21.59
CA ASP A 44 11.03 15.29 -20.79
C ASP A 44 10.22 16.05 -19.73
N PHE A 45 10.73 16.09 -18.51
CA PHE A 45 10.19 16.94 -17.46
C PHE A 45 10.73 18.36 -17.64
N VAL A 46 9.83 19.32 -17.65
CA VAL A 46 10.16 20.73 -17.89
C VAL A 46 9.47 21.62 -16.87
N ALA A 47 10.17 22.69 -16.46
CA ALA A 47 9.58 23.77 -15.72
C ALA A 47 9.05 24.83 -16.70
N VAL A 48 7.81 25.24 -16.52
CA VAL A 48 7.13 26.19 -17.39
C VAL A 48 6.38 27.25 -16.58
N PRO A 49 6.26 28.49 -17.06
CA PRO A 49 5.48 29.51 -16.41
C PRO A 49 3.97 29.30 -16.66
N LEU A 50 3.19 29.25 -15.59
CA LEU A 50 1.72 29.27 -15.65
C LEU A 50 1.19 30.44 -14.80
N GLY A 51 0.78 31.54 -15.48
CA GLY A 51 0.51 32.79 -14.82
C GLY A 51 1.76 33.37 -14.17
N HIS A 52 1.75 33.51 -12.83
CA HIS A 52 2.89 33.97 -12.01
C HIS A 52 3.64 32.84 -11.29
N ARG A 53 3.31 31.59 -11.59
CA ARG A 53 3.91 30.42 -10.93
C ARG A 53 4.73 29.61 -11.94
N GLU A 54 5.82 29.02 -11.48
CA GLU A 54 6.51 27.93 -12.17
C GLU A 54 5.80 26.62 -11.85
N VAL A 55 5.53 25.81 -12.87
CA VAL A 55 4.92 24.49 -12.74
C VAL A 55 5.76 23.48 -13.50
N ILE A 56 6.00 22.33 -12.91
CA ILE A 56 6.67 21.22 -13.59
C ILE A 56 5.61 20.44 -14.37
N GLY A 57 5.86 20.27 -15.67
CA GLY A 57 5.06 19.46 -16.59
C GLY A 57 5.91 18.47 -17.36
N VAL A 58 5.27 17.77 -18.29
CA VAL A 58 5.91 16.79 -19.16
C VAL A 58 5.67 17.18 -20.63
N VAL A 59 6.71 17.16 -21.44
CA VAL A 59 6.59 17.34 -22.89
C VAL A 59 5.79 16.17 -23.46
N TRP A 60 4.60 16.46 -23.99
CA TRP A 60 3.66 15.44 -24.46
C TRP A 60 3.81 15.16 -25.95
N GLY A 61 4.15 16.19 -26.73
CA GLY A 61 4.29 16.10 -28.17
C GLY A 61 4.52 17.47 -28.83
N ALA A 62 4.27 17.53 -30.12
CA ALA A 62 4.24 18.80 -30.87
C ALA A 62 3.05 19.66 -30.42
N GLY A 63 3.22 20.97 -30.39
CA GLY A 63 2.15 21.90 -30.03
C GLY A 63 1.06 21.95 -31.10
N ALA A 64 -0.19 22.12 -30.64
CA ALA A 64 -1.40 22.10 -31.48
C ALA A 64 -1.55 23.33 -32.39
N GLY A 65 -0.82 24.42 -32.13
CA GLY A 65 -0.89 25.64 -32.95
C GLY A 65 -2.08 26.55 -32.65
N ALA A 66 -2.86 26.26 -31.64
CA ALA A 66 -4.07 27.02 -31.32
C ALA A 66 -3.81 28.44 -30.79
N VAL A 67 -2.61 28.72 -30.28
CA VAL A 67 -2.22 30.00 -29.71
C VAL A 67 -1.23 30.71 -30.65
N PRO A 68 -1.41 32.01 -30.97
CA PRO A 68 -0.44 32.77 -31.74
C PRO A 68 0.94 32.77 -31.11
N GLU A 69 1.99 32.63 -31.90
CA GLU A 69 3.38 32.49 -31.42
C GLU A 69 3.81 33.64 -30.51
N ALA A 70 3.39 34.86 -30.82
CA ALA A 70 3.68 36.06 -30.02
C ALA A 70 3.13 36.02 -28.59
N ARG A 71 2.19 35.12 -28.30
CA ARG A 71 1.61 34.89 -26.96
C ARG A 71 2.16 33.66 -26.25
N LEU A 72 2.97 32.86 -26.94
CA LEU A 72 3.58 31.67 -26.35
C LEU A 72 4.67 32.06 -25.36
N ARG A 73 4.64 31.41 -24.22
CA ARG A 73 5.74 31.49 -23.25
C ARG A 73 6.78 30.43 -23.57
N ARG A 74 8.00 30.63 -23.09
CA ARG A 74 9.10 29.67 -23.26
C ARG A 74 9.14 28.70 -22.08
N VAL A 75 9.65 27.52 -22.34
CA VAL A 75 10.08 26.59 -21.30
C VAL A 75 11.26 27.21 -20.56
N ASP A 76 11.17 27.28 -19.22
CA ASP A 76 12.20 27.90 -18.39
C ASP A 76 13.45 27.01 -18.30
N ARG A 77 13.24 25.73 -18.00
CA ARG A 77 14.33 24.74 -17.91
C ARG A 77 13.82 23.31 -18.12
N ARG A 78 14.72 22.43 -18.59
CA ARG A 78 14.56 20.99 -18.58
C ARG A 78 15.11 20.43 -17.26
N LEU A 79 14.39 19.49 -16.63
CA LEU A 79 14.85 18.81 -15.43
C LEU A 79 15.78 17.63 -15.80
N ALA A 80 16.67 17.28 -14.87
CA ALA A 80 17.64 16.19 -15.06
C ALA A 80 17.04 14.78 -14.88
N ALA A 81 15.79 14.68 -14.47
CA ALA A 81 15.09 13.38 -14.34
C ALA A 81 14.99 12.68 -15.69
N ARG A 82 15.04 11.34 -15.69
CA ARG A 82 14.79 10.56 -16.91
C ARG A 82 13.42 10.87 -17.48
N PRO A 83 13.29 10.93 -18.82
CA PRO A 83 12.00 11.16 -19.45
C PRO A 83 10.95 10.14 -19.03
N LEU A 84 9.70 10.58 -18.92
CA LEU A 84 8.57 9.71 -18.66
C LEU A 84 8.39 8.70 -19.80
N PRO A 85 8.47 7.38 -19.56
CA PRO A 85 8.44 6.38 -20.61
C PRO A 85 7.19 6.48 -21.50
N GLU A 86 7.32 6.11 -22.76
CA GLU A 86 6.23 6.15 -23.74
C GLU A 86 5.02 5.33 -23.29
N VAL A 87 5.25 4.10 -22.81
CA VAL A 87 4.18 3.24 -22.28
C VAL A 87 3.45 3.91 -21.13
N THR A 88 4.17 4.65 -20.26
CA THR A 88 3.54 5.38 -19.15
C THR A 88 2.71 6.56 -19.67
N ARG A 89 3.16 7.29 -20.69
CA ARG A 89 2.39 8.37 -21.32
C ARG A 89 1.13 7.84 -22.00
N ALA A 90 1.26 6.78 -22.79
CA ALA A 90 0.13 6.10 -23.43
C ALA A 90 -0.88 5.57 -22.38
N PHE A 91 -0.39 5.05 -21.26
CA PHE A 91 -1.24 4.60 -20.17
C PHE A 91 -2.00 5.75 -19.51
N ILE A 92 -1.36 6.90 -19.29
CA ILE A 92 -2.01 8.10 -18.75
C ILE A 92 -3.13 8.58 -19.70
N ASP A 93 -2.86 8.65 -21.00
CA ASP A 93 -3.86 9.05 -22.00
C ASP A 93 -5.04 8.06 -22.03
N TRP A 94 -4.75 6.76 -21.99
CA TRP A 94 -5.79 5.74 -21.98
C TRP A 94 -6.67 5.83 -20.72
N VAL A 95 -6.06 5.96 -19.53
CA VAL A 95 -6.79 6.10 -18.26
C VAL A 95 -7.64 7.36 -18.26
N ALA A 96 -7.10 8.49 -18.73
CA ALA A 96 -7.83 9.75 -18.83
C ALA A 96 -9.08 9.62 -19.72
N ALA A 97 -8.90 9.02 -20.90
CA ALA A 97 -10.00 8.79 -21.84
C ALA A 97 -11.06 7.83 -21.29
N TYR A 98 -10.64 6.74 -20.65
CA TYR A 98 -11.53 5.71 -20.09
C TYR A 98 -12.33 6.23 -18.89
N THR A 99 -11.69 6.97 -18.00
CA THR A 99 -12.32 7.49 -16.78
C THR A 99 -12.99 8.84 -16.96
N LEU A 100 -12.89 9.46 -18.16
CA LEU A 100 -13.31 10.81 -18.46
C LEU A 100 -12.69 11.88 -17.53
N ALA A 101 -11.51 11.55 -16.99
CA ALA A 101 -10.76 12.46 -16.14
C ALA A 101 -9.80 13.33 -16.97
N PRO A 102 -9.50 14.56 -16.55
CA PRO A 102 -8.47 15.36 -17.19
C PRO A 102 -7.12 14.65 -17.18
N ALA A 103 -6.43 14.58 -18.31
CA ALA A 103 -5.13 13.89 -18.43
C ALA A 103 -4.09 14.41 -17.42
N GLY A 104 -4.11 15.71 -17.11
CA GLY A 104 -3.25 16.30 -16.08
C GLY A 104 -3.53 15.79 -14.65
N ALA A 105 -4.78 15.42 -14.34
CA ALA A 105 -5.12 14.79 -13.06
C ALA A 105 -4.55 13.37 -12.98
N VAL A 106 -4.54 12.63 -14.10
CA VAL A 106 -3.91 11.31 -14.18
C VAL A 106 -2.38 11.43 -14.14
N LEU A 107 -1.79 12.41 -14.86
CA LEU A 107 -0.35 12.69 -14.81
C LEU A 107 0.12 12.97 -13.37
N LYS A 108 -0.68 13.68 -12.57
CA LYS A 108 -0.37 13.95 -11.17
C LYS A 108 -0.10 12.68 -10.35
N MET A 109 -0.73 11.55 -10.69
CA MET A 109 -0.48 10.27 -10.02
C MET A 109 0.93 9.74 -10.33
N ALA A 110 1.41 9.89 -11.57
CA ALA A 110 2.78 9.55 -11.97
C ALA A 110 3.82 10.51 -11.37
N MET A 111 3.44 11.77 -11.16
CA MET A 111 4.28 12.83 -10.57
C MET A 111 3.95 13.06 -9.10
N SER A 112 3.51 12.04 -8.37
CA SER A 112 3.08 12.15 -6.96
C SER A 112 4.19 12.58 -5.99
N VAL A 113 5.44 12.59 -6.43
CA VAL A 113 6.62 13.01 -5.66
C VAL A 113 7.45 14.02 -6.47
N PRO A 114 7.03 15.29 -6.60
CA PRO A 114 7.74 16.28 -7.42
C PRO A 114 9.21 16.47 -7.06
N ALA A 115 9.55 16.37 -5.77
CA ALA A 115 10.94 16.46 -5.31
C ALA A 115 11.84 15.29 -5.79
N ALA A 116 11.26 14.24 -6.38
CA ALA A 116 12.04 13.17 -7.00
C ALA A 116 12.60 13.57 -8.37
N LEU A 117 12.04 14.59 -9.02
CA LEU A 117 12.44 15.06 -10.34
C LEU A 117 13.72 15.91 -10.32
N GLU A 118 14.08 16.46 -9.17
CA GLU A 118 15.36 17.14 -8.99
C GLU A 118 16.49 16.13 -8.73
N PRO A 119 17.75 16.43 -9.10
CA PRO A 119 18.88 15.53 -8.87
C PRO A 119 19.00 15.14 -7.40
N ALA A 120 19.37 13.88 -7.13
CA ALA A 120 19.77 13.49 -5.80
C ALA A 120 21.12 14.16 -5.50
N HIS A 121 21.21 14.94 -4.45
CA HIS A 121 22.52 15.39 -3.96
C HIS A 121 23.37 14.17 -3.62
N GLY A 122 24.62 14.15 -4.11
CA GLY A 122 25.60 13.15 -3.76
C GLY A 122 25.83 13.06 -2.25
N LEU A 123 26.51 12.04 -1.81
CA LEU A 123 27.03 12.00 -0.44
C LEU A 123 28.23 12.92 -0.36
N THR A 124 28.12 14.01 0.40
CA THR A 124 29.27 14.87 0.68
C THR A 124 30.23 14.09 1.58
N ALA A 125 31.34 13.66 1.01
CA ALA A 125 32.44 13.01 1.71
C ALA A 125 33.62 13.96 1.88
N VAL A 126 34.53 13.59 2.74
CA VAL A 126 35.72 14.38 3.08
C VAL A 126 36.95 13.57 2.73
N ARG A 127 37.90 14.20 2.05
CA ARG A 127 39.23 13.67 1.80
C ARG A 127 40.32 14.68 2.15
N ARG A 128 41.55 14.25 2.19
CA ARG A 128 42.70 15.14 2.38
C ARG A 128 42.84 16.05 1.14
N ALA A 129 43.05 17.34 1.35
CA ALA A 129 43.33 18.27 0.25
C ALA A 129 44.64 17.87 -0.45
N PRO A 130 44.77 18.02 -1.78
CA PRO A 130 45.98 17.68 -2.53
C PRO A 130 47.22 18.45 -2.08
N ALA A 131 47.05 19.72 -1.69
CA ALA A 131 48.10 20.59 -1.14
C ALA A 131 47.61 21.22 0.18
N PRO A 132 47.58 20.44 1.28
CA PRO A 132 47.03 20.91 2.52
C PRO A 132 47.92 21.99 3.13
N PRO A 133 47.34 23.10 3.59
CA PRO A 133 48.10 24.13 4.34
C PRO A 133 48.56 23.59 5.71
N THR A 134 49.61 24.22 6.27
CA THR A 134 50.04 23.92 7.62
C THR A 134 48.96 24.35 8.61
N VAL A 135 48.38 23.38 9.32
CA VAL A 135 47.36 23.65 10.34
C VAL A 135 47.95 23.44 11.75
N LYS A 136 47.42 24.18 12.74
CA LYS A 136 47.83 24.01 14.14
C LYS A 136 47.63 22.54 14.55
N ASP A 137 48.74 21.90 14.98
CA ASP A 137 48.72 20.52 15.43
C ASP A 137 48.05 20.41 16.81
N THR A 138 46.97 19.62 16.86
CA THR A 138 46.28 19.26 18.11
C THR A 138 45.96 17.78 18.10
N PRO A 139 45.89 17.11 19.26
CA PRO A 139 45.59 15.66 19.31
C PRO A 139 44.33 15.28 18.55
N ALA A 140 43.27 16.12 18.62
CA ALA A 140 42.01 15.87 17.90
C ALA A 140 42.15 15.99 16.37
N ARG A 141 42.89 17.00 15.87
CA ARG A 141 43.14 17.19 14.44
C ARG A 141 44.01 16.08 13.86
N ARG A 142 45.03 15.63 14.62
CA ARG A 142 45.91 14.53 14.24
C ARG A 142 45.11 13.24 14.03
N LYS A 143 44.19 12.89 14.97
CA LYS A 143 43.31 11.74 14.85
C LYS A 143 42.46 11.76 13.54
N VAL A 144 41.93 12.94 13.17
CA VAL A 144 41.17 13.09 11.92
C VAL A 144 42.07 12.92 10.71
N LEU A 145 43.25 13.54 10.66
CA LEU A 145 44.16 13.44 9.53
C LEU A 145 44.69 12.01 9.35
N ASP A 146 44.95 11.30 10.47
CA ASP A 146 45.33 9.87 10.43
C ASP A 146 44.18 8.98 9.95
N ALA A 147 42.94 9.27 10.37
CA ALA A 147 41.77 8.55 9.91
C ALA A 147 41.52 8.73 8.39
N VAL A 148 41.61 9.97 7.89
CA VAL A 148 41.47 10.29 6.45
C VAL A 148 42.57 9.62 5.60
N GLY A 149 43.78 9.44 6.16
CA GLY A 149 44.89 8.75 5.46
C GLY A 149 44.69 7.23 5.33
N ARG A 150 43.85 6.64 6.17
CA ARG A 150 43.64 5.17 6.24
C ARG A 150 42.28 4.70 5.72
N LEU A 151 41.29 5.57 5.75
CA LEU A 151 39.92 5.24 5.42
C LEU A 151 39.54 5.82 4.04
N PRO A 152 38.60 5.21 3.32
CA PRO A 152 38.02 5.83 2.14
C PRO A 152 37.32 7.13 2.55
N PRO A 153 37.01 8.04 1.59
CA PRO A 153 36.30 9.25 1.89
C PRO A 153 34.98 8.98 2.61
N LEU A 154 34.77 9.57 3.77
CA LEU A 154 33.60 9.41 4.64
C LEU A 154 32.88 10.76 4.82
N GLY A 155 31.61 10.71 5.17
CA GLY A 155 30.85 11.89 5.59
C GLY A 155 31.45 12.53 6.84
N VAL A 156 31.20 13.83 7.04
CA VAL A 156 31.72 14.58 8.19
C VAL A 156 31.39 13.90 9.53
N ALA A 157 30.17 13.39 9.69
CA ALA A 157 29.73 12.75 10.93
C ALA A 157 30.40 11.39 11.14
N ASP A 158 30.52 10.61 10.06
CA ASP A 158 31.13 9.29 10.12
C ASP A 158 32.64 9.37 10.36
N LEU A 159 33.32 10.28 9.67
CA LEU A 159 34.73 10.56 9.88
C LEU A 159 35.01 11.04 11.32
N ALA A 160 34.14 11.88 11.86
CA ALA A 160 34.25 12.32 13.25
C ALA A 160 34.10 11.16 14.26
N ARG A 161 33.18 10.25 13.98
CA ARG A 161 32.95 9.04 14.80
C ARG A 161 34.16 8.09 14.75
N GLU A 162 34.66 7.82 13.56
CA GLU A 162 35.83 6.95 13.36
C GLU A 162 37.11 7.53 13.98
N ALA A 163 37.29 8.85 13.93
CA ALA A 163 38.41 9.52 14.55
C ALA A 163 38.24 9.74 16.09
N GLY A 164 37.06 9.41 16.64
CA GLY A 164 36.76 9.66 18.07
C GLY A 164 36.79 11.12 18.46
N VAL A 165 36.27 12.03 17.62
CA VAL A 165 36.23 13.49 17.83
C VAL A 165 34.86 14.08 17.50
N GLY A 166 34.63 15.32 17.91
CA GLY A 166 33.43 16.06 17.51
C GLY A 166 33.47 16.51 16.04
N ALA A 167 32.30 16.53 15.36
CA ALA A 167 32.16 16.96 13.95
C ALA A 167 32.69 18.39 13.69
N THR A 168 32.74 19.25 14.70
CA THR A 168 33.30 20.60 14.65
C THR A 168 34.78 20.60 14.31
N VAL A 169 35.55 19.58 14.75
CA VAL A 169 36.99 19.45 14.45
C VAL A 169 37.16 19.17 12.94
N VAL A 170 36.35 18.29 12.39
CA VAL A 170 36.37 17.97 10.94
C VAL A 170 36.00 19.20 10.10
N ARG A 171 34.91 19.91 10.46
CA ARG A 171 34.51 21.15 9.79
C ARG A 171 35.60 22.26 9.90
N GLY A 172 36.28 22.35 11.04
CA GLY A 172 37.39 23.25 11.24
C GLY A 172 38.59 22.96 10.35
N LEU A 173 38.88 21.68 10.05
CA LEU A 173 39.89 21.26 9.10
C LEU A 173 39.50 21.53 7.63
N ILE A 174 38.22 21.39 7.32
CA ILE A 174 37.67 21.77 5.99
C ILE A 174 37.78 23.28 5.80
N ALA A 175 37.34 24.08 6.78
CA ALA A 175 37.45 25.53 6.72
C ALA A 175 38.90 26.01 6.64
N ALA A 176 39.85 25.30 7.24
CA ALA A 176 41.27 25.58 7.16
C ALA A 176 41.94 25.10 5.86
N GLY A 177 41.20 24.46 4.93
CA GLY A 177 41.72 23.95 3.67
C GLY A 177 42.60 22.68 3.79
N ALA A 178 42.70 22.08 4.95
CA ALA A 178 43.47 20.84 5.16
C ALA A 178 42.71 19.60 4.65
N LEU A 179 41.40 19.68 4.68
CA LEU A 179 40.46 18.69 4.09
C LEU A 179 39.59 19.40 3.04
N GLU A 180 39.18 18.65 2.02
CA GLU A 180 38.23 19.12 1.01
C GLU A 180 37.03 18.19 0.94
N THR A 181 35.90 18.74 0.54
CA THR A 181 34.68 17.99 0.32
C THR A 181 34.61 17.52 -1.13
N LEU A 182 34.14 16.29 -1.31
CA LEU A 182 33.83 15.74 -2.63
C LEU A 182 32.44 15.12 -2.61
N GLU A 183 31.76 15.12 -3.73
CA GLU A 183 30.51 14.41 -3.88
C GLU A 183 30.77 12.98 -4.36
N LEU A 184 30.32 12.01 -3.57
CA LEU A 184 30.34 10.61 -3.96
C LEU A 184 28.96 10.21 -4.49
N PRO A 185 28.89 9.34 -5.51
CA PRO A 185 27.64 8.75 -5.91
C PRO A 185 27.06 7.97 -4.73
N ARG A 186 25.74 8.11 -4.51
CA ARG A 186 25.06 7.30 -3.50
C ARG A 186 25.06 5.84 -3.94
N PRO A 187 25.27 4.88 -3.01
CA PRO A 187 25.06 3.49 -3.33
C PRO A 187 23.60 3.29 -3.77
N PRO A 188 23.33 2.30 -4.65
CA PRO A 188 21.96 1.97 -5.03
C PRO A 188 21.10 1.71 -3.78
N PRO A 189 19.92 2.34 -3.66
CA PRO A 189 19.08 2.18 -2.47
C PRO A 189 18.48 0.79 -2.34
N PHE A 190 18.45 0.04 -3.45
CA PHE A 190 17.93 -1.31 -3.54
C PHE A 190 18.98 -2.24 -4.12
N GLN A 191 19.15 -3.38 -3.47
CA GLN A 191 20.02 -4.45 -3.95
C GLN A 191 19.31 -5.27 -5.03
N MET A 192 20.09 -5.86 -5.92
CA MET A 192 19.55 -6.76 -6.94
C MET A 192 19.06 -8.06 -6.30
N PRO A 193 17.83 -8.51 -6.62
CA PRO A 193 17.34 -9.81 -6.20
C PRO A 193 18.22 -10.94 -6.74
N ASP A 194 18.55 -11.91 -5.89
CA ASP A 194 19.30 -13.10 -6.27
C ASP A 194 18.34 -14.19 -6.75
N ILE A 195 18.28 -14.35 -8.06
CA ILE A 195 17.45 -15.39 -8.70
C ILE A 195 18.01 -16.81 -8.52
N GLY A 196 19.28 -16.95 -8.15
CA GLY A 196 19.95 -18.22 -7.91
C GLY A 196 19.64 -18.86 -6.55
N MET A 197 18.98 -18.15 -5.64
CA MET A 197 18.55 -18.72 -4.37
C MET A 197 17.54 -19.85 -4.57
N ALA A 198 17.57 -20.83 -3.65
CA ALA A 198 16.71 -22.01 -3.72
C ALA A 198 15.21 -21.62 -3.74
N ALA A 199 14.53 -22.10 -4.76
CA ALA A 199 13.08 -22.00 -4.88
C ALA A 199 12.38 -23.05 -3.99
N ALA A 200 11.12 -22.82 -3.68
CA ALA A 200 10.28 -23.82 -3.04
C ALA A 200 10.12 -25.06 -3.94
N VAL A 201 10.00 -26.22 -3.33
CA VAL A 201 9.64 -27.44 -4.07
C VAL A 201 8.17 -27.38 -4.42
N LEU A 202 7.88 -27.26 -5.70
CA LEU A 202 6.51 -27.16 -6.21
C LEU A 202 5.89 -28.55 -6.38
N SER A 203 4.59 -28.66 -6.05
CA SER A 203 3.79 -29.83 -6.41
C SER A 203 3.61 -29.94 -7.95
N PRO A 204 3.13 -31.07 -8.49
CA PRO A 204 2.91 -31.21 -9.92
C PRO A 204 2.01 -30.12 -10.51
N ASP A 205 0.90 -29.79 -9.85
CA ASP A 205 -0.03 -28.73 -10.31
C ASP A 205 0.60 -27.34 -10.20
N GLN A 206 1.30 -27.05 -9.12
CA GLN A 206 2.07 -25.81 -8.97
C GLN A 206 3.15 -25.69 -10.05
N ARG A 207 3.84 -26.78 -10.38
CA ARG A 207 4.87 -26.81 -11.43
C ARG A 207 4.23 -26.55 -12.80
N ALA A 208 3.14 -27.22 -13.13
CA ALA A 208 2.44 -27.00 -14.39
C ALA A 208 1.94 -25.53 -14.54
N ALA A 209 1.44 -24.94 -13.44
CA ALA A 209 1.06 -23.54 -13.41
C ALA A 209 2.28 -22.62 -13.58
N ALA A 210 3.38 -22.89 -12.88
CA ALA A 210 4.62 -22.12 -13.02
C ALA A 210 5.17 -22.19 -14.45
N ASP A 211 5.22 -23.36 -15.06
CA ASP A 211 5.69 -23.54 -16.46
C ASP A 211 4.84 -22.74 -17.45
N ALA A 212 3.52 -22.68 -17.22
CA ALA A 212 2.63 -21.85 -18.02
C ALA A 212 2.90 -20.34 -17.86
N LEU A 213 3.27 -19.89 -16.64
CA LEU A 213 3.67 -18.51 -16.40
C LEU A 213 5.02 -18.18 -17.03
N LEU A 214 6.00 -19.09 -16.92
CA LEU A 214 7.32 -18.95 -17.54
C LEU A 214 7.18 -18.78 -19.06
N ALA A 215 6.40 -19.64 -19.71
CA ALA A 215 6.11 -19.53 -21.13
C ALA A 215 5.45 -18.18 -21.51
N ALA A 216 4.65 -17.59 -20.63
CA ALA A 216 4.00 -16.31 -20.88
C ALA A 216 4.95 -15.12 -20.81
N VAL A 217 5.97 -15.14 -19.93
CA VAL A 217 6.94 -14.05 -19.77
C VAL A 217 7.65 -13.72 -21.07
N ASP A 218 7.92 -14.71 -21.92
CA ASP A 218 8.64 -14.54 -23.19
C ASP A 218 7.71 -14.30 -24.39
N ASN A 219 6.38 -14.40 -24.22
CA ASN A 219 5.41 -14.43 -25.32
C ASN A 219 4.52 -13.16 -25.44
N GLY A 220 4.96 -12.04 -24.90
CA GLY A 220 4.24 -10.78 -25.02
C GLY A 220 3.00 -10.69 -24.11
N PHE A 221 1.98 -9.94 -24.54
CA PHE A 221 0.81 -9.69 -23.72
C PHE A 221 -0.09 -10.91 -23.56
N SER A 222 -0.34 -11.28 -22.32
CA SER A 222 -1.33 -12.26 -21.92
C SER A 222 -1.83 -12.00 -20.51
N VAL A 223 -2.99 -12.52 -20.15
CA VAL A 223 -3.54 -12.47 -18.79
C VAL A 223 -3.78 -13.87 -18.29
N LEU A 224 -3.15 -14.22 -17.17
CA LEU A 224 -3.27 -15.53 -16.55
C LEU A 224 -3.88 -15.37 -15.17
N LEU A 225 -4.92 -16.16 -14.86
CA LEU A 225 -5.51 -16.23 -13.54
C LEU A 225 -5.01 -17.48 -12.82
N ILE A 226 -4.38 -17.31 -11.69
CA ILE A 226 -4.13 -18.40 -10.72
C ILE A 226 -5.33 -18.45 -9.78
N ASP A 227 -6.22 -19.39 -10.04
CA ASP A 227 -7.34 -19.72 -9.15
C ASP A 227 -6.91 -20.87 -8.25
N GLY A 228 -6.75 -20.59 -6.97
CA GLY A 228 -6.26 -21.61 -6.04
C GLY A 228 -6.75 -21.35 -4.63
N VAL A 229 -7.12 -22.42 -3.94
CA VAL A 229 -7.58 -22.34 -2.55
C VAL A 229 -6.57 -21.63 -1.64
N THR A 230 -7.01 -21.10 -0.52
CA THR A 230 -6.11 -20.50 0.48
C THR A 230 -5.07 -21.53 0.93
N GLY A 231 -3.79 -21.18 0.86
CA GLY A 231 -2.69 -22.11 1.18
C GLY A 231 -2.28 -23.03 0.03
N SER A 232 -2.78 -22.85 -1.19
CA SER A 232 -2.36 -23.63 -2.38
C SER A 232 -0.97 -23.24 -2.91
N GLY A 233 -0.30 -22.23 -2.33
CA GLY A 233 1.03 -21.81 -2.74
C GLY A 233 1.08 -20.88 -3.96
N LYS A 234 0.01 -20.15 -4.26
CA LYS A 234 -0.06 -19.17 -5.36
C LYS A 234 1.17 -18.25 -5.41
N THR A 235 1.62 -17.79 -4.24
CA THR A 235 2.79 -16.90 -4.12
C THR A 235 4.06 -17.56 -4.65
N GLU A 236 4.32 -18.80 -4.28
CA GLU A 236 5.51 -19.53 -4.73
C GLU A 236 5.47 -19.77 -6.25
N VAL A 237 4.27 -20.02 -6.80
CA VAL A 237 4.07 -20.21 -8.25
C VAL A 237 4.38 -18.93 -9.02
N TYR A 238 3.85 -17.77 -8.62
CA TYR A 238 4.14 -16.55 -9.36
C TYR A 238 5.56 -16.00 -9.06
N PHE A 239 6.23 -16.40 -7.98
CA PHE A 239 7.65 -16.06 -7.78
C PHE A 239 8.56 -16.67 -8.86
N GLU A 240 8.18 -17.80 -9.47
CA GLU A 240 8.90 -18.33 -10.61
C GLU A 240 8.80 -17.40 -11.84
N ALA A 241 7.61 -16.82 -12.10
CA ALA A 241 7.46 -15.82 -13.16
C ALA A 241 8.23 -14.52 -12.83
N VAL A 242 8.27 -14.11 -11.56
CA VAL A 242 9.09 -12.98 -11.10
C VAL A 242 10.57 -13.25 -11.38
N ALA A 243 11.07 -14.44 -11.04
CA ALA A 243 12.45 -14.84 -11.31
C ALA A 243 12.78 -14.84 -12.81
N ALA A 244 11.86 -15.32 -13.66
CA ALA A 244 12.03 -15.32 -15.12
C ALA A 244 12.09 -13.89 -15.69
N ALA A 245 11.18 -13.00 -15.26
CA ALA A 245 11.19 -11.61 -15.68
C ALA A 245 12.47 -10.88 -15.26
N LEU A 246 12.97 -11.17 -14.06
CA LEU A 246 14.26 -10.65 -13.57
C LEU A 246 15.45 -11.18 -14.38
N ALA A 247 15.44 -12.47 -14.73
CA ALA A 247 16.46 -13.09 -15.59
C ALA A 247 16.49 -12.44 -16.99
N ALA A 248 15.31 -12.05 -17.51
CA ALA A 248 15.18 -11.28 -18.76
C ALA A 248 15.55 -9.79 -18.60
N GLY A 249 16.06 -9.36 -17.44
CA GLY A 249 16.45 -7.97 -17.16
C GLY A 249 15.27 -7.01 -17.03
N ARG A 250 14.05 -7.50 -16.84
CA ARG A 250 12.84 -6.70 -16.72
C ARG A 250 12.55 -6.28 -15.29
N GLN A 251 11.80 -5.18 -15.14
CA GLN A 251 11.21 -4.78 -13.86
C GLN A 251 9.88 -5.52 -13.62
N VAL A 252 9.57 -5.77 -12.37
CA VAL A 252 8.35 -6.45 -11.95
C VAL A 252 7.59 -5.58 -10.98
N LEU A 253 6.28 -5.48 -11.17
CA LEU A 253 5.34 -4.85 -10.24
C LEU A 253 4.46 -5.93 -9.61
N VAL A 254 4.44 -6.00 -8.29
CA VAL A 254 3.49 -6.81 -7.53
C VAL A 254 2.53 -5.87 -6.82
N LEU A 255 1.26 -5.95 -7.18
CA LEU A 255 0.19 -5.23 -6.51
C LEU A 255 -0.40 -6.10 -5.41
N LEU A 256 -0.42 -5.56 -4.21
CA LEU A 256 -1.06 -6.16 -3.05
C LEU A 256 -2.11 -5.18 -2.50
N PRO A 257 -3.22 -5.67 -1.88
CA PRO A 257 -4.03 -4.82 -1.01
C PRO A 257 -3.16 -4.17 0.07
N GLU A 258 -3.42 -2.92 0.46
CA GLU A 258 -2.59 -2.19 1.44
C GLU A 258 -2.36 -2.97 2.74
N ILE A 259 -3.37 -3.72 3.17
CA ILE A 259 -3.31 -4.59 4.37
C ILE A 259 -2.45 -5.83 4.13
N ALA A 260 -2.34 -6.30 2.88
CA ALA A 260 -1.56 -7.49 2.51
C ALA A 260 -0.08 -7.22 2.22
N LEU A 261 0.39 -5.96 2.24
CA LEU A 261 1.81 -5.58 2.35
C LEU A 261 2.37 -6.04 3.71
N SER A 262 2.00 -7.28 4.08
CA SER A 262 2.30 -7.88 5.36
C SER A 262 3.78 -8.26 5.44
N THR A 263 4.33 -8.17 6.64
CA THR A 263 5.67 -8.67 6.96
C THR A 263 5.90 -10.09 6.43
N GLN A 264 4.84 -10.93 6.40
CA GLN A 264 4.93 -12.31 5.92
C GLN A 264 5.24 -12.42 4.42
N TRP A 265 4.59 -11.60 3.57
CA TRP A 265 4.90 -11.58 2.15
C TRP A 265 6.32 -11.07 1.88
N LEU A 266 6.71 -9.99 2.56
CA LEU A 266 8.07 -9.41 2.46
C LEU A 266 9.15 -10.41 2.91
N GLU A 267 8.91 -11.17 3.98
CA GLU A 267 9.84 -12.20 4.45
C GLU A 267 9.90 -13.42 3.51
N ARG A 268 8.76 -13.82 2.88
CA ARG A 268 8.76 -14.83 1.82
C ARG A 268 9.59 -14.38 0.62
N PHE A 269 9.39 -13.14 0.17
CA PHE A 269 10.18 -12.57 -0.91
C PHE A 269 11.66 -12.53 -0.57
N LYS A 270 12.02 -12.05 0.62
CA LYS A 270 13.40 -12.01 1.10
C LYS A 270 14.02 -13.40 1.16
N ARG A 271 13.26 -14.41 1.57
CA ARG A 271 13.73 -15.81 1.60
C ARG A 271 14.01 -16.33 0.19
N ARG A 272 13.18 -15.98 -0.79
CA ARG A 272 13.31 -16.45 -2.18
C ARG A 272 14.39 -15.71 -2.97
N PHE A 273 14.62 -14.40 -2.67
CA PHE A 273 15.47 -13.53 -3.49
C PHE A 273 16.61 -12.85 -2.72
N GLY A 274 16.80 -13.16 -1.43
CA GLY A 274 17.90 -12.66 -0.60
C GLY A 274 17.77 -11.21 -0.13
N VAL A 275 16.91 -10.43 -0.75
CA VAL A 275 16.75 -8.99 -0.50
C VAL A 275 15.28 -8.61 -0.33
N ARG A 276 15.02 -7.43 0.24
CA ARG A 276 13.67 -6.86 0.24
C ARG A 276 13.38 -6.14 -1.08
N PRO A 277 12.14 -6.19 -1.58
CA PRO A 277 11.73 -5.42 -2.75
C PRO A 277 11.62 -3.94 -2.41
N ALA A 278 11.50 -3.09 -3.43
CA ALA A 278 11.14 -1.70 -3.25
C ALA A 278 9.64 -1.59 -2.92
N GLU A 279 9.32 -0.93 -1.83
CA GLU A 279 7.94 -0.75 -1.37
C GLU A 279 7.36 0.58 -1.87
N TRP A 280 6.03 0.57 -2.18
CA TRP A 280 5.29 1.76 -2.60
C TRP A 280 3.86 1.78 -2.04
N HIS A 281 3.65 2.54 -0.96
CA HIS A 281 2.34 2.71 -0.31
C HIS A 281 2.23 4.09 0.37
N SER A 282 1.05 4.41 0.90
CA SER A 282 0.72 5.71 1.53
C SER A 282 1.59 6.04 2.74
N ASP A 283 1.96 5.02 3.53
CA ASP A 283 2.64 5.19 4.81
C ASP A 283 4.17 5.38 4.69
N LEU A 284 4.70 5.31 3.47
CA LEU A 284 6.11 5.62 3.24
C LEU A 284 6.40 7.10 3.46
N GLY A 285 7.40 7.40 4.28
CA GLY A 285 7.89 8.76 4.45
C GLY A 285 8.45 9.35 3.15
N ASP A 286 8.38 10.68 3.01
CA ASP A 286 8.73 11.42 1.79
C ASP A 286 10.13 11.11 1.25
N ALA A 287 11.11 10.90 2.12
CA ALA A 287 12.47 10.57 1.72
C ALA A 287 12.53 9.20 1.01
N ARG A 288 11.84 8.20 1.57
CA ARG A 288 11.78 6.85 1.00
C ARG A 288 10.98 6.84 -0.30
N ARG A 289 9.86 7.57 -0.36
CA ARG A 289 9.08 7.74 -1.60
C ARG A 289 9.90 8.36 -2.72
N ARG A 290 10.70 9.41 -2.43
CA ARG A 290 11.62 10.02 -3.41
C ARG A 290 12.67 9.03 -3.91
N GLU A 291 13.27 8.29 -3.00
CA GLU A 291 14.28 7.29 -3.29
C GLU A 291 13.70 6.16 -4.17
N THR A 292 12.54 5.61 -3.78
CA THR A 292 11.85 4.56 -4.56
C THR A 292 11.46 5.07 -5.95
N TRP A 293 10.85 6.25 -6.05
CA TRP A 293 10.43 6.80 -7.34
C TRP A 293 11.63 6.93 -8.31
N ARG A 294 12.75 7.48 -7.84
CA ARG A 294 13.98 7.60 -8.65
C ARG A 294 14.54 6.25 -9.05
N ALA A 295 14.64 5.34 -8.09
CA ALA A 295 15.18 4.01 -8.36
C ALA A 295 14.31 3.22 -9.36
N VAL A 296 13.00 3.43 -9.36
CA VAL A 296 12.10 2.89 -10.40
C VAL A 296 12.38 3.54 -11.74
N ALA A 297 12.42 4.87 -11.81
CA ALA A 297 12.70 5.62 -13.03
C ALA A 297 14.06 5.28 -13.64
N ASP A 298 15.07 5.03 -12.82
CA ASP A 298 16.43 4.67 -13.24
C ASP A 298 16.59 3.17 -13.57
N GLY A 299 15.54 2.34 -13.31
CA GLY A 299 15.60 0.89 -13.47
C GLY A 299 16.41 0.19 -12.37
N GLY A 300 16.86 0.90 -11.34
CA GLY A 300 17.62 0.34 -10.21
C GLY A 300 16.76 -0.46 -9.23
N ALA A 301 15.49 -0.12 -9.07
CA ALA A 301 14.53 -0.97 -8.38
C ALA A 301 13.98 -2.00 -9.37
N ARG A 302 14.29 -3.29 -9.18
CA ARG A 302 13.90 -4.36 -10.09
C ARG A 302 12.55 -4.99 -9.74
N VAL A 303 12.24 -5.12 -8.45
CA VAL A 303 10.93 -5.58 -7.99
C VAL A 303 10.34 -4.52 -7.09
N ILE A 304 9.14 -4.11 -7.45
CA ILE A 304 8.36 -3.14 -6.71
C ILE A 304 7.11 -3.85 -6.19
N VAL A 305 6.86 -3.74 -4.90
CA VAL A 305 5.63 -4.19 -4.28
C VAL A 305 4.87 -2.98 -3.76
N GLY A 306 3.58 -2.93 -4.03
CA GLY A 306 2.83 -1.77 -3.58
C GLY A 306 1.33 -1.83 -3.78
N ALA A 307 0.67 -0.77 -3.30
CA ALA A 307 -0.74 -0.54 -3.50
C ALA A 307 -1.04 -0.04 -4.94
N ARG A 308 -2.31 0.17 -5.23
CA ARG A 308 -2.83 0.62 -6.54
C ARG A 308 -2.07 1.78 -7.20
N SER A 309 -1.54 2.73 -6.42
CA SER A 309 -0.79 3.88 -6.94
C SER A 309 0.56 3.52 -7.57
N ALA A 310 1.12 2.35 -7.25
CA ALA A 310 2.36 1.86 -7.86
C ALA A 310 2.24 1.66 -9.38
N LEU A 311 1.03 1.46 -9.89
CA LEU A 311 0.77 1.39 -11.33
C LEU A 311 1.21 2.61 -12.12
N PHE A 312 1.30 3.78 -11.51
CA PHE A 312 1.64 5.03 -12.21
C PHE A 312 3.11 5.40 -12.12
N LEU A 313 3.95 4.60 -11.47
CA LEU A 313 5.39 4.84 -11.43
C LEU A 313 6.02 4.73 -12.83
N PRO A 314 7.11 5.48 -13.10
CA PRO A 314 7.73 5.59 -14.42
C PRO A 314 8.70 4.44 -14.72
N TYR A 315 8.19 3.23 -14.88
CA TYR A 315 9.01 2.05 -15.21
C TYR A 315 9.57 2.14 -16.63
N PRO A 316 10.89 2.13 -16.83
CA PRO A 316 11.47 2.04 -18.17
C PRO A 316 11.33 0.66 -18.82
N ASP A 317 11.38 -0.43 -18.03
CA ASP A 317 11.49 -1.80 -18.52
C ASP A 317 10.53 -2.76 -17.79
N LEU A 318 9.29 -2.33 -17.52
CA LEU A 318 8.30 -3.20 -16.89
C LEU A 318 7.98 -4.40 -17.79
N GLY A 319 8.13 -5.62 -17.26
CA GLY A 319 7.94 -6.86 -18.01
C GLY A 319 6.96 -7.84 -17.37
N LEU A 320 6.50 -7.57 -16.15
CA LEU A 320 5.50 -8.40 -15.47
C LEU A 320 4.73 -7.56 -14.45
N ILE A 321 3.41 -7.74 -14.43
CA ILE A 321 2.57 -7.28 -13.32
C ILE A 321 1.91 -8.50 -12.67
N VAL A 322 2.01 -8.60 -11.35
CA VAL A 322 1.25 -9.55 -10.54
C VAL A 322 0.23 -8.76 -9.74
N VAL A 323 -1.02 -9.19 -9.73
CA VAL A 323 -2.10 -8.66 -8.88
C VAL A 323 -2.54 -9.79 -7.97
N ASP A 324 -2.04 -9.79 -6.74
CA ASP A 324 -2.41 -10.79 -5.75
C ASP A 324 -3.66 -10.35 -4.99
N GLU A 325 -4.52 -11.30 -4.63
CA GLU A 325 -5.87 -11.06 -4.11
C GLU A 325 -6.69 -10.12 -5.04
N GLU A 326 -6.74 -10.43 -6.34
CA GLU A 326 -7.30 -9.57 -7.40
C GLU A 326 -8.74 -9.12 -7.16
N HIS A 327 -9.48 -9.91 -6.37
CA HIS A 327 -10.86 -9.66 -5.99
C HIS A 327 -11.02 -8.54 -4.95
N ASP A 328 -9.93 -8.11 -4.29
CA ASP A 328 -10.03 -7.18 -3.16
C ASP A 328 -10.54 -5.80 -3.59
N GLY A 329 -11.59 -5.32 -2.89
CA GLY A 329 -12.17 -3.99 -3.11
C GLY A 329 -11.20 -2.82 -2.90
N ALA A 330 -10.07 -3.02 -2.18
CA ALA A 330 -9.03 -2.00 -2.01
C ALA A 330 -8.37 -1.57 -3.32
N PHE A 331 -8.46 -2.39 -4.37
CA PHE A 331 -7.99 -2.02 -5.71
C PHE A 331 -8.86 -0.98 -6.41
N LYS A 332 -10.08 -0.71 -5.93
CA LYS A 332 -10.94 0.37 -6.42
C LYS A 332 -10.52 1.70 -5.79
N GLN A 333 -10.18 2.68 -6.61
CA GLN A 333 -10.05 4.08 -6.21
C GLN A 333 -11.34 4.82 -6.55
N GLU A 334 -11.92 5.48 -5.56
CA GLU A 334 -13.18 6.24 -5.72
C GLU A 334 -12.93 7.75 -5.68
N ASP A 335 -11.91 8.19 -4.95
CA ASP A 335 -11.56 9.60 -4.82
C ASP A 335 -10.70 10.09 -5.99
N GLY A 336 -11.01 11.27 -6.52
CA GLY A 336 -10.29 11.88 -7.63
C GLY A 336 -10.52 11.15 -8.95
N VAL A 337 -9.46 10.57 -9.54
CA VAL A 337 -9.59 9.73 -10.73
C VAL A 337 -10.11 8.35 -10.31
N SER A 338 -11.33 8.01 -10.70
CA SER A 338 -11.95 6.73 -10.33
C SER A 338 -11.49 5.61 -11.27
N TYR A 339 -10.82 4.57 -10.74
CA TYR A 339 -10.36 3.41 -11.51
C TYR A 339 -10.26 2.16 -10.65
N HIS A 340 -10.18 1.00 -11.29
CA HIS A 340 -9.86 -0.28 -10.64
C HIS A 340 -8.45 -0.72 -11.02
N ALA A 341 -7.57 -0.89 -10.04
CA ALA A 341 -6.15 -1.16 -10.30
C ALA A 341 -5.90 -2.48 -11.02
N ARG A 342 -6.68 -3.54 -10.74
CA ARG A 342 -6.61 -4.81 -11.49
C ARG A 342 -6.82 -4.58 -12.98
N ASP A 343 -7.87 -3.86 -13.35
CA ASP A 343 -8.21 -3.63 -14.76
C ASP A 343 -7.18 -2.72 -15.43
N MET A 344 -6.70 -1.71 -14.70
CA MET A 344 -5.62 -0.84 -15.17
C MET A 344 -4.28 -1.56 -15.32
N ALA A 345 -4.00 -2.59 -14.50
CA ALA A 345 -2.82 -3.45 -14.67
C ALA A 345 -2.86 -4.20 -16.00
N VAL A 346 -4.02 -4.74 -16.37
CA VAL A 346 -4.23 -5.41 -17.66
C VAL A 346 -4.03 -4.44 -18.83
N VAL A 347 -4.56 -3.23 -18.73
CA VAL A 347 -4.37 -2.19 -19.76
C VAL A 347 -2.90 -1.81 -19.90
N ARG A 348 -2.23 -1.56 -18.78
CA ARG A 348 -0.80 -1.17 -18.79
C ARG A 348 0.07 -2.25 -19.41
N ALA A 349 -0.19 -3.51 -19.07
CA ALA A 349 0.53 -4.65 -19.63
C ALA A 349 0.26 -4.82 -21.13
N ARG A 350 -0.97 -4.61 -21.58
CA ARG A 350 -1.32 -4.62 -23.01
C ARG A 350 -0.56 -3.54 -23.78
N LEU A 351 -0.50 -2.33 -23.24
CA LEU A 351 0.25 -1.22 -23.87
C LEU A 351 1.76 -1.48 -23.89
N GLY A 352 2.29 -2.17 -22.88
CA GLY A 352 3.71 -2.51 -22.79
C GLY A 352 4.09 -3.84 -23.42
N GLY A 353 3.12 -4.65 -23.88
CA GLY A 353 3.37 -5.94 -24.54
C GLY A 353 3.93 -7.03 -23.62
N PHE A 354 3.50 -7.11 -22.35
CA PHE A 354 3.98 -8.08 -21.38
C PHE A 354 2.83 -8.75 -20.59
N PRO A 355 3.06 -9.89 -19.90
CA PRO A 355 2.00 -10.62 -19.22
C PRO A 355 1.56 -9.99 -17.90
N VAL A 356 0.31 -10.31 -17.51
CA VAL A 356 -0.26 -10.05 -16.18
C VAL A 356 -0.65 -11.36 -15.53
N VAL A 357 -0.31 -11.52 -14.27
CA VAL A 357 -0.76 -12.63 -13.41
C VAL A 357 -1.75 -12.07 -12.40
N LEU A 358 -2.97 -12.58 -12.45
CA LEU A 358 -3.98 -12.36 -11.43
C LEU A 358 -4.00 -13.58 -10.50
N ALA A 359 -4.00 -13.39 -9.18
CA ALA A 359 -4.03 -14.48 -8.23
C ALA A 359 -5.16 -14.27 -7.21
N SER A 360 -5.94 -15.29 -6.96
CA SER A 360 -7.05 -15.24 -6.00
C SER A 360 -7.44 -16.63 -5.51
N ALA A 361 -8.01 -16.71 -4.32
CA ALA A 361 -8.74 -17.89 -3.83
C ALA A 361 -10.24 -17.79 -4.16
N THR A 362 -10.72 -16.59 -4.41
CA THR A 362 -12.12 -16.28 -4.74
C THR A 362 -12.14 -15.27 -5.89
N PRO A 363 -11.84 -15.69 -7.12
CA PRO A 363 -11.75 -14.78 -8.24
C PRO A 363 -13.03 -13.97 -8.44
N SER A 364 -12.88 -12.71 -8.84
CA SER A 364 -14.02 -11.84 -9.12
C SER A 364 -14.85 -12.33 -10.32
N LEU A 365 -16.13 -11.99 -10.33
CA LEU A 365 -17.02 -12.37 -11.44
C LEU A 365 -16.54 -11.80 -12.77
N GLU A 366 -15.99 -10.59 -12.78
CA GLU A 366 -15.44 -9.94 -13.97
C GLU A 366 -14.24 -10.72 -14.53
N THR A 367 -13.35 -11.19 -13.64
CA THR A 367 -12.21 -12.01 -14.03
C THR A 367 -12.66 -13.36 -14.56
N MET A 368 -13.62 -14.01 -13.89
CA MET A 368 -14.18 -15.30 -14.35
C MET A 368 -14.92 -15.17 -15.68
N ALA A 369 -15.66 -14.09 -15.92
CA ALA A 369 -16.28 -13.82 -17.21
C ALA A 369 -15.25 -13.68 -18.34
N ASN A 370 -14.08 -13.09 -18.06
CA ASN A 370 -12.98 -13.01 -19.02
C ASN A 370 -12.33 -14.37 -19.28
N VAL A 371 -12.23 -15.24 -18.27
CA VAL A 371 -11.77 -16.62 -18.42
C VAL A 371 -12.75 -17.41 -19.29
N GLN A 372 -14.06 -17.38 -18.97
CA GLN A 372 -15.09 -18.06 -19.74
C GLN A 372 -15.16 -17.57 -21.20
N GLY A 373 -14.93 -16.27 -21.41
CA GLY A 373 -14.84 -15.66 -22.73
C GLY A 373 -13.53 -15.95 -23.48
N GLY A 374 -12.61 -16.76 -22.95
CA GLY A 374 -11.34 -17.12 -23.58
C GLY A 374 -10.31 -15.98 -23.66
N ARG A 375 -10.56 -14.87 -22.99
CA ARG A 375 -9.64 -13.71 -22.94
C ARG A 375 -8.51 -13.90 -21.95
N TYR A 376 -8.78 -14.60 -20.83
CA TYR A 376 -7.82 -14.90 -19.78
C TYR A 376 -7.61 -16.41 -19.70
N ARG A 377 -6.38 -16.83 -19.44
CA ARG A 377 -6.03 -18.24 -19.25
C ARG A 377 -6.16 -18.59 -17.78
N LEU A 378 -6.90 -19.66 -17.47
CA LEU A 378 -7.04 -20.18 -16.10
C LEU A 378 -5.92 -21.17 -15.77
N LEU A 379 -5.31 -21.00 -14.61
CA LEU A 379 -4.39 -21.93 -13.95
C LEU A 379 -5.01 -22.30 -12.61
N HIS A 380 -5.43 -23.56 -12.45
CA HIS A 380 -6.15 -24.01 -11.27
C HIS A 380 -5.24 -24.76 -10.31
N LEU A 381 -5.27 -24.38 -9.02
CA LEU A 381 -4.54 -25.02 -7.92
C LEU A 381 -5.54 -25.55 -6.89
N PRO A 382 -6.06 -26.78 -7.07
CA PRO A 382 -7.17 -27.31 -6.28
C PRO A 382 -6.78 -27.61 -4.83
N ASP A 383 -5.53 -27.99 -4.59
CA ASP A 383 -5.08 -28.52 -3.31
C ASP A 383 -4.28 -27.54 -2.48
N ARG A 384 -4.39 -27.66 -1.17
CA ARG A 384 -3.49 -26.97 -0.22
C ARG A 384 -2.12 -27.61 -0.23
N HIS A 385 -1.10 -26.77 -0.06
CA HIS A 385 0.28 -27.24 0.03
C HIS A 385 0.46 -28.22 1.21
N ALA A 386 1.29 -29.24 1.02
CA ALA A 386 1.66 -30.24 2.04
C ALA A 386 0.49 -31.04 2.65
N GLY A 387 -0.59 -31.24 1.92
CA GLY A 387 -1.72 -32.08 2.37
C GLY A 387 -2.57 -31.44 3.47
N ALA A 388 -2.47 -30.12 3.69
CA ALA A 388 -3.32 -29.42 4.63
C ALA A 388 -4.79 -29.51 4.20
N VAL A 389 -5.65 -29.93 5.14
CA VAL A 389 -7.09 -30.07 4.88
C VAL A 389 -7.84 -28.76 5.15
N MET A 390 -9.03 -28.62 4.54
CA MET A 390 -9.92 -27.52 4.85
C MET A 390 -10.47 -27.70 6.27
N PRO A 391 -10.68 -26.60 7.03
CA PRO A 391 -11.34 -26.71 8.33
C PRO A 391 -12.76 -27.23 8.18
N GLU A 392 -13.22 -27.94 9.19
CA GLU A 392 -14.63 -28.34 9.26
C GLU A 392 -15.49 -27.07 9.49
N MET A 393 -16.54 -26.91 8.68
CA MET A 393 -17.45 -25.77 8.79
C MET A 393 -18.77 -26.22 9.41
N ASN A 394 -19.07 -25.70 10.60
CA ASN A 394 -20.26 -26.00 11.35
C ASN A 394 -21.17 -24.76 11.42
N ALA A 395 -22.37 -24.84 10.83
CA ALA A 395 -23.38 -23.78 10.96
C ALA A 395 -24.20 -23.98 12.24
N VAL A 396 -24.25 -22.96 13.09
CA VAL A 396 -25.01 -22.98 14.34
C VAL A 396 -26.32 -22.18 14.16
N ASP A 397 -27.47 -22.87 14.15
CA ASP A 397 -28.77 -22.20 14.13
C ASP A 397 -29.07 -21.58 15.51
N LEU A 398 -29.02 -20.25 15.60
CA LEU A 398 -29.24 -19.50 16.83
C LEU A 398 -30.70 -19.59 17.34
N ARG A 399 -31.64 -20.05 16.51
CA ARG A 399 -33.02 -20.33 16.97
C ARG A 399 -33.09 -21.62 17.79
N ARG A 400 -32.21 -22.58 17.49
CA ARG A 400 -32.12 -23.87 18.23
C ARG A 400 -31.11 -23.80 19.38
N HIS A 401 -30.07 -23.01 19.22
CA HIS A 401 -28.99 -22.81 20.19
C HIS A 401 -28.81 -21.32 20.51
N PRO A 402 -29.87 -20.66 21.05
CA PRO A 402 -29.81 -19.23 21.30
C PRO A 402 -28.73 -18.89 22.34
N PRO A 403 -28.00 -17.79 22.17
CA PRO A 403 -27.17 -17.27 23.25
C PRO A 403 -28.04 -16.88 24.46
N PRO A 404 -27.52 -16.91 25.69
CA PRO A 404 -28.21 -16.43 26.86
C PRO A 404 -28.67 -14.97 26.69
N ARG A 405 -29.73 -14.58 27.41
CA ARG A 405 -30.27 -13.21 27.30
C ARG A 405 -29.20 -12.14 27.56
N GLY A 406 -29.02 -11.24 26.59
CA GLY A 406 -28.00 -10.19 26.66
C GLY A 406 -26.59 -10.63 26.28
N ARG A 407 -26.42 -11.85 25.78
CA ARG A 407 -25.18 -12.43 25.24
C ARG A 407 -25.26 -12.60 23.73
N TRP A 408 -24.11 -12.81 23.10
CA TRP A 408 -23.98 -12.93 21.63
C TRP A 408 -23.34 -14.25 21.19
N LEU A 409 -22.57 -14.88 22.09
CA LEU A 409 -21.92 -16.15 21.83
C LEU A 409 -22.85 -17.29 22.14
N SER A 410 -23.12 -18.17 21.17
CA SER A 410 -23.92 -19.36 21.36
C SER A 410 -23.23 -20.35 22.30
N PRO A 411 -23.97 -21.19 23.07
CA PRO A 411 -23.37 -22.21 23.91
C PRO A 411 -22.48 -23.20 23.16
N VAL A 412 -22.77 -23.45 21.87
CA VAL A 412 -21.96 -24.31 21.01
C VAL A 412 -20.58 -23.65 20.73
N LEU A 413 -20.57 -22.36 20.39
CA LEU A 413 -19.33 -21.63 20.17
C LEU A 413 -18.52 -21.48 21.46
N VAL A 414 -19.16 -21.19 22.58
CA VAL A 414 -18.50 -21.10 23.91
C VAL A 414 -17.79 -22.41 24.24
N ARG A 415 -18.44 -23.55 24.04
CA ARG A 415 -17.82 -24.87 24.27
C ARG A 415 -16.61 -25.10 23.35
N ALA A 416 -16.71 -24.77 22.05
CA ALA A 416 -15.60 -24.89 21.14
C ALA A 416 -14.39 -24.03 21.55
N LEU A 417 -14.65 -22.84 22.09
CA LEU A 417 -13.59 -21.96 22.62
C LEU A 417 -12.97 -22.58 23.89
N GLU A 418 -13.77 -23.14 24.81
CA GLU A 418 -13.28 -23.82 26.00
C GLU A 418 -12.36 -24.99 25.66
N GLU A 419 -12.78 -25.84 24.73
CA GLU A 419 -12.00 -26.99 24.26
C GLU A 419 -10.66 -26.53 23.60
N THR A 420 -10.72 -25.47 22.81
CA THR A 420 -9.53 -24.88 22.16
C THR A 420 -8.52 -24.36 23.19
N PHE A 421 -8.98 -23.59 24.16
CA PHE A 421 -8.09 -23.04 25.20
C PHE A 421 -7.56 -24.14 26.12
N ALA A 422 -8.34 -25.17 26.42
CA ALA A 422 -7.90 -26.32 27.18
C ALA A 422 -6.80 -27.13 26.44
N ALA A 423 -6.86 -27.16 25.12
CA ALA A 423 -5.82 -27.76 24.27
C ALA A 423 -4.55 -26.89 24.13
N GLY A 424 -4.56 -25.68 24.68
CA GLY A 424 -3.45 -24.72 24.53
C GLY A 424 -3.36 -24.14 23.12
N GLU A 425 -4.45 -24.09 22.38
CA GLU A 425 -4.54 -23.58 21.01
C GLU A 425 -5.17 -22.19 20.98
N GLN A 426 -5.17 -21.55 19.81
CA GLN A 426 -5.66 -20.19 19.62
C GLN A 426 -7.02 -20.19 18.93
N ALA A 427 -7.85 -19.20 19.28
CA ALA A 427 -9.14 -18.97 18.65
C ALA A 427 -9.27 -17.56 18.10
N MET A 428 -10.18 -17.41 17.12
CA MET A 428 -10.57 -16.12 16.57
C MET A 428 -12.08 -15.96 16.63
N LEU A 429 -12.54 -14.80 17.08
CA LEU A 429 -13.92 -14.35 16.91
C LEU A 429 -13.96 -13.29 15.82
N TYR A 430 -14.58 -13.63 14.71
CA TYR A 430 -14.74 -12.75 13.57
C TYR A 430 -16.12 -12.12 13.55
N LEU A 431 -16.17 -10.81 13.37
CA LEU A 431 -17.39 -10.06 13.23
C LEU A 431 -17.27 -9.07 12.06
N ASN A 432 -18.19 -9.14 11.11
CA ASN A 432 -18.13 -8.26 9.93
C ASN A 432 -18.62 -6.82 10.19
N ARG A 433 -18.53 -6.33 11.45
CA ARG A 433 -18.92 -4.96 11.79
C ARG A 433 -18.06 -4.33 12.88
N ARG A 434 -17.79 -3.03 12.72
CA ARG A 434 -17.03 -2.18 13.65
C ARG A 434 -17.96 -1.54 14.68
N GLY A 435 -17.40 -1.17 15.85
CA GLY A 435 -18.07 -0.40 16.89
C GLY A 435 -18.74 -1.22 17.96
N TYR A 436 -19.26 -0.52 19.00
CA TYR A 436 -19.89 -1.13 20.16
C TYR A 436 -21.23 -1.81 19.82
N ALA A 437 -22.02 -1.15 18.96
CA ALA A 437 -23.28 -1.71 18.46
C ALA A 437 -23.56 -1.18 17.05
N PRO A 438 -23.98 -2.05 16.14
CA PRO A 438 -24.20 -1.67 14.73
C PRO A 438 -25.36 -0.71 14.52
N LEU A 439 -26.23 -0.58 15.52
CA LEU A 439 -27.42 0.25 15.43
C LEU A 439 -27.75 0.88 16.77
N THR A 440 -28.00 2.18 16.76
CA THR A 440 -28.54 2.91 17.90
C THR A 440 -29.96 3.34 17.60
N LEU A 441 -30.93 2.86 18.37
CA LEU A 441 -32.34 3.19 18.18
C LEU A 441 -33.02 3.68 19.45
N CYS A 442 -34.06 4.46 19.28
CA CYS A 442 -34.92 4.89 20.36
C CYS A 442 -35.83 3.73 20.81
N ARG A 443 -35.84 3.37 22.10
CA ARG A 443 -36.70 2.30 22.66
C ARG A 443 -38.19 2.64 22.59
N THR A 444 -38.54 3.93 22.59
CA THR A 444 -39.92 4.40 22.64
C THR A 444 -40.57 4.35 21.26
N CYS A 445 -39.88 4.79 20.19
CA CYS A 445 -40.50 4.90 18.89
C CYS A 445 -39.75 4.17 17.74
N GLY A 446 -38.66 3.48 18.05
CA GLY A 446 -37.88 2.76 17.05
C GLY A 446 -37.05 3.64 16.12
N HIS A 447 -37.02 4.96 16.35
CA HIS A 447 -36.25 5.89 15.50
C HIS A 447 -34.76 5.54 15.51
N ARG A 448 -34.16 5.44 14.31
CA ARG A 448 -32.74 5.11 14.08
C ARG A 448 -31.97 6.39 13.80
N LEU A 449 -30.78 6.55 14.39
CA LEU A 449 -29.95 7.73 14.14
C LEU A 449 -29.16 7.56 12.84
N GLN A 450 -29.46 8.42 11.88
CA GLN A 450 -28.86 8.41 10.56
C GLN A 450 -27.86 9.56 10.40
N CYS A 451 -26.82 9.33 9.60
CA CYS A 451 -25.87 10.39 9.26
C CYS A 451 -26.53 11.47 8.39
N PRO A 452 -26.39 12.76 8.70
CA PRO A 452 -26.96 13.83 7.91
C PRO A 452 -26.25 14.08 6.56
N HIS A 453 -25.03 13.52 6.38
CA HIS A 453 -24.23 13.71 5.18
C HIS A 453 -24.29 12.53 4.20
N CYS A 454 -24.78 11.38 4.66
CA CYS A 454 -24.96 10.19 3.83
C CYS A 454 -26.10 9.32 4.41
N THR A 455 -26.48 8.24 3.73
CA THR A 455 -27.58 7.36 4.15
C THR A 455 -27.20 6.32 5.21
N ALA A 456 -25.94 6.29 5.65
CA ALA A 456 -25.43 5.33 6.61
C ALA A 456 -25.99 5.59 8.04
N TRP A 457 -26.15 4.52 8.82
CA TRP A 457 -26.53 4.61 10.22
C TRP A 457 -25.33 5.04 11.07
N LEU A 458 -25.60 5.84 12.11
CA LEU A 458 -24.60 6.21 13.10
C LEU A 458 -24.38 5.06 14.09
N VAL A 459 -23.13 4.71 14.34
CA VAL A 459 -22.70 3.62 15.21
C VAL A 459 -22.18 4.19 16.52
N GLU A 460 -22.64 3.63 17.66
CA GLU A 460 -22.16 4.04 18.98
C GLU A 460 -20.77 3.45 19.26
N HIS A 461 -19.82 4.34 19.59
CA HIS A 461 -18.52 4.00 20.15
C HIS A 461 -18.49 4.44 21.61
N ARG A 462 -18.27 3.51 22.51
CA ARG A 462 -18.00 3.81 23.91
C ARG A 462 -16.51 3.88 24.11
N HIS A 463 -15.98 5.04 24.42
CA HIS A 463 -14.62 5.16 24.93
C HIS A 463 -14.59 4.63 26.36
N GLY A 464 -14.44 3.32 26.49
CA GLY A 464 -14.26 2.63 27.74
C GLY A 464 -12.85 2.08 27.81
N ARG A 465 -12.06 2.58 28.79
CA ARG A 465 -10.81 1.99 29.30
C ARG A 465 -9.91 1.38 28.21
N GLN A 466 -9.17 2.21 27.51
CA GLN A 466 -7.85 1.81 27.05
C GLN A 466 -7.01 1.52 28.31
N GLY A 467 -6.81 0.27 28.57
CA GLY A 467 -6.09 -0.19 29.75
C GLY A 467 -6.06 -1.70 29.83
N LEU A 468 -5.53 -2.37 28.80
CA LEU A 468 -4.72 -3.56 29.06
C LEU A 468 -3.41 -3.08 29.70
N PRO A 469 -2.88 -3.75 30.72
CA PRO A 469 -1.76 -3.25 31.52
C PRO A 469 -0.45 -3.28 30.72
N ASN A 470 -0.17 -2.23 29.98
CA ASN A 470 1.22 -1.85 29.72
C ASN A 470 1.64 -0.95 30.89
N GLY A 471 2.53 -1.48 31.70
CA GLY A 471 2.98 -0.84 32.93
C GLY A 471 3.40 0.61 32.72
N ASN A 472 3.06 1.43 33.72
CA ASN A 472 3.40 2.81 33.98
C ASN A 472 2.46 3.88 33.40
N GLY A 473 1.43 4.21 34.18
CA GLY A 473 0.61 5.41 34.02
C GLY A 473 -0.35 5.59 35.19
N SER A 474 -0.14 6.64 35.98
CA SER A 474 -0.86 7.03 37.20
C SER A 474 -2.37 7.00 37.08
N ALA A 475 -3.02 6.37 38.05
CA ALA A 475 -4.47 6.29 38.24
C ALA A 475 -5.07 7.70 38.49
N GLY A 476 -5.93 8.15 37.57
CA GLY A 476 -6.84 9.27 37.81
C GLY A 476 -8.00 8.86 38.73
N SER A 477 -8.50 9.82 39.52
CA SER A 477 -9.49 9.59 40.58
C SER A 477 -10.87 9.07 40.07
N PRO A 478 -11.63 8.30 40.85
CA PRO A 478 -12.90 7.70 40.46
C PRO A 478 -14.03 8.68 40.08
N GLU A 479 -13.91 9.95 40.44
CA GLU A 479 -14.91 10.99 40.13
C GLU A 479 -14.79 11.52 38.69
N GLN A 480 -13.62 11.50 38.08
CA GLN A 480 -13.42 11.87 36.65
C GLN A 480 -13.95 10.80 35.68
N ALA A 481 -14.15 9.57 36.15
CA ALA A 481 -14.67 8.46 35.34
C ALA A 481 -16.19 8.52 35.11
N ARG A 482 -16.93 9.32 35.85
CA ARG A 482 -18.39 9.46 35.72
C ARG A 482 -18.84 10.48 34.68
N GLU A 483 -18.00 11.46 34.31
CA GLU A 483 -18.33 12.49 33.30
C GLU A 483 -17.97 12.11 31.87
N THR A 484 -17.16 11.08 31.66
CA THR A 484 -16.67 10.68 30.30
C THR A 484 -17.47 9.53 29.66
N GLY A 485 -18.53 9.07 30.28
CA GLY A 485 -19.31 7.88 29.86
C GLY A 485 -20.34 8.13 28.72
N ALA A 486 -20.41 9.30 28.11
CA ALA A 486 -21.33 9.55 27.01
C ALA A 486 -20.78 8.93 25.70
N GLY A 487 -21.47 7.92 25.16
CA GLY A 487 -21.14 7.30 23.89
C GLY A 487 -21.05 8.32 22.75
N ARG A 488 -20.10 8.13 21.87
CA ARG A 488 -19.92 8.93 20.66
C ARG A 488 -20.49 8.15 19.48
N LEU A 489 -21.32 8.79 18.68
CA LEU A 489 -21.86 8.22 17.46
C LEU A 489 -20.95 8.62 16.28
N ILE A 490 -20.54 7.64 15.48
CA ILE A 490 -19.65 7.85 14.33
C ILE A 490 -20.29 7.24 13.09
N CYS A 491 -20.22 7.96 11.99
CA CYS A 491 -20.51 7.45 10.66
C CYS A 491 -19.22 6.85 10.06
N HIS A 492 -19.19 5.52 9.86
CA HIS A 492 -18.04 4.87 9.26
C HIS A 492 -17.88 5.10 7.75
N HIS A 493 -18.87 5.71 7.10
CA HIS A 493 -18.80 6.02 5.68
C HIS A 493 -18.11 7.38 5.41
N CYS A 494 -18.51 8.44 6.14
CA CYS A 494 -17.99 9.79 5.89
C CYS A 494 -17.22 10.42 7.06
N GLY A 495 -17.06 9.71 8.18
CA GLY A 495 -16.35 10.19 9.37
C GLY A 495 -17.15 11.18 10.23
N TYR A 496 -18.39 11.53 9.84
CA TYR A 496 -19.23 12.41 10.66
C TYR A 496 -19.44 11.82 12.06
N HIS A 497 -19.38 12.66 13.08
CA HIS A 497 -19.55 12.21 14.45
C HIS A 497 -20.31 13.24 15.30
N ILE A 498 -21.15 12.72 16.23
CA ILE A 498 -21.89 13.49 17.23
C ILE A 498 -21.84 12.77 18.58
N ARG A 499 -22.16 13.49 19.65
CA ARG A 499 -22.47 12.85 20.94
C ARG A 499 -23.85 12.20 20.88
N LEU A 500 -24.05 11.13 21.64
CA LEU A 500 -25.37 10.51 21.77
C LEU A 500 -26.38 11.56 22.28
N PRO A 501 -27.47 11.86 21.55
CA PRO A 501 -28.46 12.83 21.97
C PRO A 501 -29.17 12.37 23.25
N LYS A 502 -29.40 13.25 24.18
CA LYS A 502 -30.17 12.95 25.39
C LYS A 502 -31.68 12.76 25.11
N LYS A 503 -32.19 13.42 24.06
CA LYS A 503 -33.58 13.33 23.62
C LYS A 503 -33.66 12.73 22.22
N CYS A 504 -34.66 11.90 21.99
CA CYS A 504 -34.94 11.39 20.65
C CYS A 504 -35.44 12.53 19.74
N PRO A 505 -34.82 12.77 18.57
CA PRO A 505 -35.27 13.83 17.67
C PRO A 505 -36.65 13.59 17.05
N HIS A 506 -37.19 12.36 17.16
CA HIS A 506 -38.49 12.00 16.59
C HIS A 506 -39.63 12.02 17.59
N CYS A 507 -39.41 11.51 18.82
CA CYS A 507 -40.49 11.40 19.82
C CYS A 507 -40.18 12.12 21.15
N GLU A 508 -39.09 12.87 21.22
CA GLU A 508 -38.62 13.68 22.35
C GLU A 508 -38.39 12.90 23.66
N ALA A 509 -38.51 11.57 23.65
CA ALA A 509 -38.25 10.73 24.83
C ALA A 509 -36.80 10.89 25.29
N GLU A 510 -36.62 11.17 26.59
CA GLU A 510 -35.30 11.32 27.20
C GLU A 510 -34.65 9.95 27.50
N ASP A 511 -33.32 9.88 27.40
CA ASP A 511 -32.49 8.70 27.66
C ASP A 511 -33.05 7.39 27.07
N SER A 512 -33.71 7.50 25.94
CA SER A 512 -34.42 6.41 25.29
C SER A 512 -33.57 5.62 24.27
N PHE A 513 -32.37 6.06 23.99
CA PHE A 513 -31.52 5.38 23.02
C PHE A 513 -30.90 4.11 23.62
N THR A 514 -30.89 3.06 22.79
CA THR A 514 -30.26 1.79 23.12
C THR A 514 -29.44 1.30 21.95
N ALA A 515 -28.29 0.74 22.27
CA ALA A 515 -27.43 0.08 21.32
C ALA A 515 -27.97 -1.34 21.05
N CYS A 516 -28.17 -1.67 19.78
CA CYS A 516 -28.71 -2.96 19.35
C CYS A 516 -27.71 -3.71 18.45
N GLY A 517 -27.60 -5.01 18.63
CA GLY A 517 -26.72 -5.92 17.91
C GLY A 517 -25.33 -6.08 18.53
N PRO A 518 -24.58 -7.11 18.10
CA PRO A 518 -23.22 -7.34 18.53
C PRO A 518 -22.27 -6.36 17.83
N GLY A 519 -21.37 -5.74 18.58
CA GLY A 519 -20.20 -5.04 18.07
C GLY A 519 -18.94 -5.74 18.58
N VAL A 520 -17.79 -5.49 17.96
CA VAL A 520 -16.50 -6.11 18.34
C VAL A 520 -16.21 -5.92 19.82
N GLU A 521 -16.47 -4.72 20.35
CA GLU A 521 -16.21 -4.38 21.75
C GLU A 521 -17.12 -5.18 22.71
N ARG A 522 -18.40 -5.37 22.35
CA ARG A 522 -19.34 -6.17 23.17
C ARG A 522 -19.02 -7.65 23.14
N VAL A 523 -18.61 -8.16 21.98
CA VAL A 523 -18.15 -9.56 21.86
C VAL A 523 -16.89 -9.77 22.69
N ALA A 524 -15.97 -8.81 22.66
CA ALA A 524 -14.75 -8.85 23.45
C ALA A 524 -15.04 -8.77 24.97
N GLU A 525 -15.94 -7.89 25.41
CA GLU A 525 -16.39 -7.81 26.80
C GLU A 525 -17.04 -9.13 27.28
N GLU A 526 -17.87 -9.74 26.44
CA GLU A 526 -18.49 -11.03 26.73
C GLU A 526 -17.45 -12.14 26.83
N ALA A 527 -16.50 -12.19 25.88
CA ALA A 527 -15.44 -13.19 25.89
C ALA A 527 -14.56 -13.07 27.14
N LEU A 528 -14.18 -11.84 27.55
CA LEU A 528 -13.43 -11.60 28.79
C LEU A 528 -14.20 -12.02 30.04
N ALA A 529 -15.52 -11.81 30.05
CA ALA A 529 -16.36 -12.22 31.18
C ALA A 529 -16.48 -13.75 31.29
N LEU A 530 -16.46 -14.46 30.16
CA LEU A 530 -16.49 -15.92 30.08
C LEU A 530 -15.11 -16.53 30.37
N PHE A 531 -14.07 -15.90 29.89
CA PHE A 531 -12.70 -16.41 29.95
C PHE A 531 -11.72 -15.37 30.56
N PRO A 532 -11.78 -15.09 31.86
CA PRO A 532 -11.02 -14.00 32.47
C PRO A 532 -9.51 -14.24 32.51
N HIS A 533 -9.05 -15.45 32.27
CA HIS A 533 -7.63 -15.82 32.33
C HIS A 533 -6.93 -15.88 30.96
N ILE A 534 -7.68 -15.71 29.86
CA ILE A 534 -7.09 -15.76 28.50
C ILE A 534 -6.43 -14.44 28.14
N ARG A 535 -5.39 -14.53 27.33
CA ARG A 535 -4.73 -13.38 26.73
C ARG A 535 -5.48 -13.00 25.45
N MET A 536 -6.36 -12.02 25.58
CA MET A 536 -7.19 -11.57 24.46
C MET A 536 -6.64 -10.29 23.83
N ALA A 537 -6.75 -10.19 22.52
CA ALA A 537 -6.48 -8.96 21.79
C ALA A 537 -7.58 -8.64 20.76
N VAL A 538 -7.83 -7.33 20.56
CA VAL A 538 -8.84 -6.82 19.64
C VAL A 538 -8.14 -6.14 18.47
N MET A 539 -8.39 -6.63 17.26
CA MET A 539 -7.81 -6.10 16.02
C MET A 539 -8.90 -5.43 15.17
N THR A 540 -8.88 -4.12 15.18
CA THR A 540 -9.71 -3.26 14.32
C THR A 540 -8.83 -2.24 13.64
N SER A 541 -9.35 -1.52 12.62
CA SER A 541 -8.59 -0.41 11.99
C SER A 541 -8.23 0.71 12.95
N ASP A 542 -8.95 0.83 14.06
CA ASP A 542 -8.70 1.86 15.07
C ASP A 542 -7.59 1.44 16.04
N THR A 543 -7.48 0.12 16.33
CA THR A 543 -6.43 -0.43 17.21
C THR A 543 -5.12 -0.72 16.48
N CYS A 544 -5.18 -0.96 15.17
CA CYS A 544 -4.04 -1.23 14.31
C CYS A 544 -3.82 -0.08 13.32
N ALA A 545 -3.55 1.11 13.85
CA ALA A 545 -3.23 2.27 13.02
C ALA A 545 -1.82 2.15 12.43
N GLY A 546 -1.74 1.61 11.21
CA GLY A 546 -0.52 1.52 10.42
C GLY A 546 0.16 0.13 10.38
N PRO A 547 1.05 -0.08 9.40
CA PRO A 547 1.67 -1.39 9.11
C PRO A 547 2.52 -1.92 10.27
N HIS A 548 3.18 -1.06 11.03
CA HIS A 548 4.02 -1.47 12.17
C HIS A 548 3.20 -2.07 13.31
N ALA A 549 2.05 -1.46 13.63
CA ALA A 549 1.16 -1.98 14.68
C ALA A 549 0.55 -3.32 14.27
N ALA A 550 0.14 -3.46 13.00
CA ALA A 550 -0.36 -4.71 12.46
C ALA A 550 0.73 -5.81 12.44
N ALA A 551 1.97 -5.48 12.06
CA ALA A 551 3.08 -6.41 12.05
C ALA A 551 3.44 -6.91 13.45
N GLU A 552 3.48 -6.03 14.43
CA GLU A 552 3.73 -6.40 15.83
C GLU A 552 2.62 -7.28 16.39
N PHE A 553 1.37 -6.98 16.07
CA PHE A 553 0.22 -7.79 16.44
C PHE A 553 0.32 -9.22 15.87
N VAL A 554 0.61 -9.33 14.58
CA VAL A 554 0.81 -10.63 13.91
C VAL A 554 1.96 -11.41 14.54
N ARG A 555 3.04 -10.74 14.92
CA ARG A 555 4.16 -11.35 15.64
C ARG A 555 3.71 -11.94 16.98
N GLN A 556 2.93 -11.18 17.74
CA GLN A 556 2.42 -11.63 19.05
C GLN A 556 1.51 -12.85 18.93
N VAL A 557 0.60 -12.88 17.94
CA VAL A 557 -0.22 -14.06 17.66
C VAL A 557 0.64 -15.25 17.26
N ALA A 558 1.60 -15.06 16.34
CA ALA A 558 2.49 -16.12 15.90
C ALA A 558 3.42 -16.63 17.01
N ALA A 559 3.81 -15.77 17.97
CA ALA A 559 4.59 -16.12 19.14
C ALA A 559 3.76 -16.75 20.28
N HIS A 560 2.47 -16.98 20.05
CA HIS A 560 1.54 -17.52 21.07
C HIS A 560 1.44 -16.64 22.32
N GLU A 561 1.55 -15.33 22.15
CA GLU A 561 1.37 -14.35 23.22
C GLU A 561 -0.14 -13.95 23.39
N ILE A 562 -0.99 -14.35 22.44
CA ILE A 562 -2.43 -14.10 22.39
C ILE A 562 -3.16 -15.44 22.22
N ASP A 563 -4.17 -15.71 23.04
CA ASP A 563 -4.97 -16.94 22.98
C ASP A 563 -6.27 -16.72 22.18
N LEU A 564 -6.89 -15.54 22.33
CA LEU A 564 -8.11 -15.16 21.62
C LEU A 564 -7.93 -13.87 20.85
N LEU A 565 -8.16 -13.94 19.56
CA LEU A 565 -8.22 -12.80 18.67
C LEU A 565 -9.67 -12.42 18.38
N VAL A 566 -10.06 -11.18 18.64
CA VAL A 566 -11.39 -10.65 18.28
C VAL A 566 -11.19 -9.57 17.22
N GLY A 567 -11.87 -9.68 16.07
CA GLY A 567 -11.64 -8.70 15.03
C GLY A 567 -12.66 -8.66 13.91
N THR A 568 -12.44 -7.69 13.01
CA THR A 568 -13.23 -7.47 11.80
C THR A 568 -12.46 -7.90 10.55
N GLN A 569 -12.86 -7.46 9.36
CA GLN A 569 -12.24 -7.80 8.07
C GLN A 569 -10.71 -7.72 8.03
N ILE A 570 -10.10 -6.89 8.88
CA ILE A 570 -8.65 -6.74 8.92
C ILE A 570 -7.95 -8.04 9.35
N VAL A 571 -8.55 -8.83 10.25
CA VAL A 571 -7.97 -10.10 10.74
C VAL A 571 -8.13 -11.25 9.73
N ALA A 572 -9.07 -11.12 8.79
CA ALA A 572 -9.37 -12.17 7.81
C ALA A 572 -8.44 -12.13 6.59
N LYS A 573 -7.61 -11.08 6.46
CA LYS A 573 -6.85 -10.83 5.22
C LYS A 573 -5.36 -11.11 5.39
N GLY A 574 -4.86 -12.11 4.65
CA GLY A 574 -3.44 -12.27 4.35
C GLY A 574 -2.54 -12.73 5.50
N TYR A 575 -3.08 -13.15 6.63
CA TYR A 575 -2.31 -13.64 7.77
C TYR A 575 -2.37 -15.16 7.90
N HIS A 576 -1.28 -15.75 8.33
CA HIS A 576 -1.18 -17.17 8.64
C HIS A 576 -0.85 -17.34 10.13
N PHE A 577 -1.74 -17.99 10.86
CA PHE A 577 -1.62 -18.28 12.29
C PHE A 577 -1.61 -19.79 12.51
N PRO A 578 -0.44 -20.43 12.72
CA PRO A 578 -0.33 -21.88 12.76
C PRO A 578 -1.12 -22.57 13.87
N MET A 579 -1.32 -21.88 15.01
CA MET A 579 -2.01 -22.40 16.18
C MET A 579 -3.48 -21.99 16.26
N LEU A 580 -3.99 -21.26 15.25
CA LEU A 580 -5.38 -20.85 15.17
C LEU A 580 -6.23 -22.01 14.64
N THR A 581 -6.94 -22.68 15.52
CA THR A 581 -7.72 -23.91 15.20
C THR A 581 -9.22 -23.67 15.19
N VAL A 582 -9.73 -22.64 15.87
CA VAL A 582 -11.15 -22.28 15.87
C VAL A 582 -11.35 -20.85 15.37
N VAL A 583 -12.26 -20.70 14.40
CA VAL A 583 -12.77 -19.39 13.96
C VAL A 583 -14.27 -19.35 14.16
N GLY A 584 -14.71 -18.56 15.12
CA GLY A 584 -16.12 -18.28 15.38
C GLY A 584 -16.59 -17.05 14.62
N VAL A 585 -17.43 -17.23 13.58
CA VAL A 585 -18.09 -16.12 12.90
C VAL A 585 -19.34 -15.76 13.69
N VAL A 586 -19.30 -14.60 14.37
CA VAL A 586 -20.39 -14.15 15.22
C VAL A 586 -21.42 -13.45 14.34
N ASP A 587 -22.66 -13.98 14.33
CA ASP A 587 -23.79 -13.46 13.54
C ASP A 587 -23.43 -13.32 12.04
N ALA A 588 -23.32 -14.47 11.37
CA ALA A 588 -22.94 -14.53 9.94
C ALA A 588 -23.93 -13.79 9.02
N ASP A 589 -25.18 -13.64 9.44
CA ASP A 589 -26.22 -12.90 8.68
C ASP A 589 -26.12 -11.38 8.85
N LEU A 590 -25.27 -10.93 9.75
CA LEU A 590 -25.09 -9.51 10.05
C LEU A 590 -24.52 -8.79 8.83
N GLY A 591 -25.29 -7.94 8.23
CA GLY A 591 -24.90 -7.22 7.02
C GLY A 591 -25.74 -7.55 5.81
N LEU A 592 -26.34 -8.72 5.73
CA LEU A 592 -27.24 -9.11 4.64
C LEU A 592 -28.54 -8.27 4.61
N GLU A 593 -28.95 -7.72 5.75
CA GLU A 593 -30.18 -6.90 5.90
C GLU A 593 -29.97 -5.40 5.64
N GLY A 594 -28.76 -4.92 5.33
CA GLY A 594 -28.39 -3.50 5.43
C GLY A 594 -28.43 -2.66 4.17
N GLY A 595 -28.78 -3.19 3.01
CA GLY A 595 -28.80 -2.43 1.75
C GLY A 595 -27.41 -2.04 1.20
N ASP A 596 -26.32 -2.44 1.85
CA ASP A 596 -24.98 -2.35 1.31
C ASP A 596 -24.69 -3.60 0.47
N LEU A 597 -24.57 -3.41 -0.84
CA LEU A 597 -24.27 -4.49 -1.79
C LEU A 597 -22.91 -5.18 -1.53
N ARG A 598 -22.09 -4.61 -0.66
CA ARG A 598 -20.75 -5.12 -0.28
C ARG A 598 -20.73 -5.74 1.13
N ALA A 599 -21.89 -5.91 1.76
CA ALA A 599 -21.98 -6.37 3.15
C ALA A 599 -21.79 -7.89 3.32
N GLY A 600 -21.64 -8.63 2.21
CA GLY A 600 -21.42 -10.08 2.21
C GLY A 600 -19.96 -10.50 2.21
#